data_02e7c0f4c0294ecd3eb137eaa7d377c6
#
_entry.id   02e7c0f4c0294ecd3eb137eaa7d377c6
#
_cell.length_a   1.000
_cell.length_b   1.000
_cell.length_c   1.000
_cell.angle_alpha   90.00
_cell.angle_beta   90.00
_cell.angle_gamma   90.00
#
_symmetry.space_group_name_H-M   'P 1'
#
loop_
_entity.id
_entity.type
_entity.pdbx_description
1 polymer ?
#
loop_
_entity_poly.entity_id
_entity_poly.type
_entity_poly.pdbx_seq_one_letter_code
_entity_poly.pdbx_strand_id
1 'polypeptide(L)'
;MISIIRYSDDRVEEWNQFNKQSKNYMFMFDRKYMDYHRDRFKDHSLMFYNDDKLISILPMSEHEGMLISHGGLTYGGFIIDKKMKQHTMNDCFDTLIIYAREKGFKTIRYKCIPHIYHKQSAEEDKFALFANGAQLVTVDVSTYVNLSDPLKMPKGRKAQISRARREGVVIEELTELEDFNQFIQLENEVLTQRHNVQAVHTGEELKLLHDRLPENIHLFAALKDDNLIAGTVVYEYD
;
A
#
# COMPACT_ATOMS: atom_id res chain seq x y z
N MET A 1 -14.97 3.66 -26.09
CA MET A 1 -13.51 3.78 -26.36
C MET A 1 -12.81 4.13 -25.05
N ILE A 2 -11.65 3.47 -24.76
CA ILE A 2 -10.91 3.78 -23.52
C ILE A 2 -10.17 5.12 -23.69
N SER A 3 -10.32 6.01 -22.71
CA SER A 3 -9.58 7.26 -22.61
C SER A 3 -8.91 7.36 -21.24
N ILE A 4 -7.81 8.13 -21.18
CA ILE A 4 -7.04 8.35 -19.97
C ILE A 4 -7.11 9.83 -19.60
N ILE A 5 -7.42 10.11 -18.34
CA ILE A 5 -7.29 11.43 -17.73
C ILE A 5 -6.25 11.31 -16.61
N ARG A 6 -5.27 12.21 -16.57
CA ARG A 6 -4.37 12.32 -15.43
C ARG A 6 -5.15 12.86 -14.24
N TYR A 7 -4.95 12.25 -13.08
CA TYR A 7 -5.54 12.72 -11.83
C TYR A 7 -5.13 14.16 -11.53
N SER A 8 -6.07 14.92 -10.97
CA SER A 8 -5.90 16.26 -10.42
C SER A 8 -6.75 16.42 -9.16
N ASP A 9 -6.42 17.37 -8.29
CA ASP A 9 -7.02 17.49 -6.96
C ASP A 9 -8.54 17.78 -6.99
N ASP A 10 -9.07 18.32 -8.08
CA ASP A 10 -10.53 18.49 -8.29
C ASP A 10 -11.28 17.17 -8.49
N ARG A 11 -10.56 16.05 -8.66
CA ARG A 11 -11.11 14.68 -8.84
C ARG A 11 -10.94 13.78 -7.63
N VAL A 12 -10.57 14.34 -6.47
CA VAL A 12 -10.32 13.55 -5.26
C VAL A 12 -11.53 12.72 -4.83
N GLU A 13 -12.73 13.30 -4.89
CA GLU A 13 -13.97 12.61 -4.52
C GLU A 13 -14.27 11.43 -5.47
N GLU A 14 -14.16 11.68 -6.79
CA GLU A 14 -14.37 10.66 -7.82
C GLU A 14 -13.37 9.49 -7.65
N TRP A 15 -12.09 9.80 -7.42
CA TRP A 15 -11.03 8.81 -7.18
C TRP A 15 -11.33 7.95 -5.94
N ASN A 16 -11.59 8.58 -4.79
CA ASN A 16 -11.81 7.88 -3.53
C ASN A 16 -13.09 7.04 -3.55
N GLN A 17 -14.16 7.58 -4.14
CA GLN A 17 -15.41 6.83 -4.30
C GLN A 17 -15.22 5.61 -5.19
N PHE A 18 -14.50 5.75 -6.30
CA PHE A 18 -14.19 4.62 -7.18
C PHE A 18 -13.36 3.56 -6.46
N ASN A 19 -12.27 3.97 -5.77
CA ASN A 19 -11.43 3.07 -4.99
C ASN A 19 -12.29 2.25 -4.02
N LYS A 20 -13.13 2.90 -3.22
CA LYS A 20 -13.99 2.24 -2.21
C LYS A 20 -14.95 1.20 -2.79
N GLN A 21 -15.41 1.38 -4.03
CA GLN A 21 -16.35 0.50 -4.70
C GLN A 21 -15.69 -0.59 -5.57
N SER A 22 -14.38 -0.57 -5.71
CA SER A 22 -13.61 -1.46 -6.59
C SER A 22 -13.58 -2.91 -6.09
N LYS A 23 -13.17 -3.85 -6.98
CA LYS A 23 -12.92 -5.26 -6.62
C LYS A 23 -11.74 -5.43 -5.66
N ASN A 24 -10.74 -4.59 -5.79
CA ASN A 24 -9.44 -4.67 -5.13
C ASN A 24 -9.13 -3.40 -4.34
N TYR A 25 -10.16 -2.90 -3.67
CA TYR A 25 -10.07 -1.76 -2.76
C TYR A 25 -8.97 -1.95 -1.73
N MET A 26 -8.22 -0.87 -1.50
CA MET A 26 -7.34 -0.73 -0.34
C MET A 26 -7.34 0.74 0.10
N PHE A 27 -7.32 0.98 1.41
CA PHE A 27 -7.26 2.35 1.94
C PHE A 27 -5.97 3.09 1.52
N MET A 28 -4.87 2.37 1.28
CA MET A 28 -3.62 2.96 0.79
C MET A 28 -3.73 3.63 -0.58
N PHE A 29 -4.79 3.35 -1.35
CA PHE A 29 -5.09 4.05 -2.61
C PHE A 29 -6.06 5.21 -2.44
N ASP A 30 -6.53 5.48 -1.21
CA ASP A 30 -7.23 6.74 -0.89
C ASP A 30 -6.25 7.91 -0.96
N ARG A 31 -6.71 9.04 -1.50
CA ARG A 31 -5.85 10.23 -1.63
C ARG A 31 -5.39 10.78 -0.27
N LYS A 32 -6.15 10.53 0.81
CA LYS A 32 -5.71 10.87 2.18
C LYS A 32 -4.42 10.15 2.57
N TYR A 33 -4.25 8.90 2.09
CA TYR A 33 -3.01 8.16 2.28
C TYR A 33 -1.99 8.57 1.22
N MET A 34 -2.30 8.47 -0.07
CA MET A 34 -1.34 8.68 -1.15
C MET A 34 -0.66 10.05 -1.10
N ASP A 35 -1.37 11.09 -0.66
CA ASP A 35 -0.86 12.47 -0.71
C ASP A 35 0.00 12.86 0.50
N TYR A 36 0.27 11.96 1.48
CA TYR A 36 1.10 12.33 2.64
C TYR A 36 2.56 12.57 2.24
N HIS A 37 3.02 11.97 1.16
CA HIS A 37 4.42 12.05 0.68
C HIS A 37 4.54 12.61 -0.74
N ARG A 38 3.59 13.46 -1.14
CA ARG A 38 3.58 14.09 -2.50
C ARG A 38 4.79 14.98 -2.78
N ASP A 39 5.49 15.39 -1.73
CA ASP A 39 6.75 16.11 -1.79
C ASP A 39 7.92 15.24 -2.31
N ARG A 40 7.86 13.93 -2.08
CA ARG A 40 8.91 12.96 -2.47
C ARG A 40 8.61 12.23 -3.78
N PHE A 41 7.34 12.07 -4.11
CA PHE A 41 6.91 11.32 -5.30
C PHE A 41 6.06 12.21 -6.21
N LYS A 42 6.59 12.46 -7.42
CA LYS A 42 5.86 13.22 -8.43
C LYS A 42 4.68 12.39 -8.95
N ASP A 43 3.49 12.68 -8.46
CA ASP A 43 2.27 11.97 -8.83
C ASP A 43 2.00 12.05 -10.34
N HIS A 44 1.69 10.91 -10.92
CA HIS A 44 1.22 10.74 -12.29
C HIS A 44 0.09 9.71 -12.35
N SER A 45 -0.76 9.69 -11.33
CA SER A 45 -1.89 8.78 -11.25
C SER A 45 -2.86 9.01 -12.41
N LEU A 46 -3.44 7.90 -12.90
CA LEU A 46 -4.27 7.88 -14.11
C LEU A 46 -5.66 7.35 -13.81
N MET A 47 -6.65 7.92 -14.48
CA MET A 47 -8.06 7.53 -14.44
C MET A 47 -8.48 7.07 -15.83
N PHE A 48 -9.05 5.87 -15.92
CA PHE A 48 -9.43 5.24 -17.20
C PHE A 48 -10.95 5.25 -17.35
N TYR A 49 -11.42 5.83 -18.44
CA TYR A 49 -12.83 5.91 -18.77
C TYR A 49 -13.15 5.07 -19.97
N ASN A 50 -14.30 4.39 -19.93
CA ASN A 50 -14.94 3.85 -21.12
C ASN A 50 -16.13 4.73 -21.45
N ASP A 51 -15.98 5.49 -22.54
CA ASP A 51 -16.81 6.67 -22.81
C ASP A 51 -16.81 7.60 -21.58
N ASP A 52 -17.95 7.91 -20.99
CA ASP A 52 -18.04 8.79 -19.82
C ASP A 52 -17.96 8.08 -18.46
N LYS A 53 -17.78 6.76 -18.45
CA LYS A 53 -17.77 5.96 -17.22
C LYS A 53 -16.35 5.66 -16.77
N LEU A 54 -16.00 6.07 -15.54
CA LEU A 54 -14.77 5.63 -14.87
C LEU A 54 -14.83 4.11 -14.61
N ILE A 55 -13.86 3.37 -15.12
CA ILE A 55 -13.79 1.89 -15.04
C ILE A 55 -12.57 1.39 -14.30
N SER A 56 -11.53 2.22 -14.19
CA SER A 56 -10.31 1.90 -13.49
C SER A 56 -9.53 3.14 -13.11
N ILE A 57 -8.78 3.04 -12.01
CA ILE A 57 -7.76 4.00 -11.62
C ILE A 57 -6.42 3.29 -11.47
N LEU A 58 -5.34 4.02 -11.70
CA LEU A 58 -3.99 3.48 -11.63
C LEU A 58 -3.08 4.47 -10.89
N PRO A 59 -2.76 4.18 -9.60
CA PRO A 59 -1.78 4.97 -8.86
C PRO A 59 -0.42 4.90 -9.56
N MET A 60 0.12 6.06 -9.93
CA MET A 60 1.42 6.13 -10.60
C MET A 60 2.25 7.32 -10.12
N SER A 61 3.56 7.20 -10.20
CA SER A 61 4.51 8.29 -10.03
C SER A 61 5.56 8.30 -11.13
N GLU A 62 6.14 9.48 -11.38
CA GLU A 62 7.23 9.64 -12.32
C GLU A 62 8.59 9.50 -11.62
N HIS A 63 9.52 8.78 -12.25
CA HIS A 63 10.90 8.71 -11.80
C HIS A 63 11.83 8.46 -13.00
N GLU A 64 12.77 9.38 -13.27
CA GLU A 64 13.82 9.23 -14.31
C GLU A 64 13.32 8.72 -15.67
N GLY A 65 12.21 9.28 -16.16
CA GLY A 65 11.62 8.87 -17.44
C GLY A 65 10.85 7.55 -17.41
N MET A 66 10.57 7.03 -16.24
CA MET A 66 9.72 5.87 -16.00
C MET A 66 8.38 6.29 -15.38
N LEU A 67 7.32 5.54 -15.69
CA LEU A 67 6.09 5.49 -14.92
C LEU A 67 6.16 4.28 -13.97
N ILE A 68 6.03 4.53 -12.67
CA ILE A 68 6.04 3.48 -11.65
C ILE A 68 4.65 3.42 -11.04
N SER A 69 4.08 2.22 -10.85
CA SER A 69 2.81 2.09 -10.12
C SER A 69 3.02 2.41 -8.64
N HIS A 70 3.08 3.64 -8.37
CA HIS A 70 3.40 4.51 -7.26
C HIS A 70 4.66 4.11 -6.45
N GLY A 71 5.76 4.85 -6.63
CA GLY A 71 7.05 4.58 -5.97
C GLY A 71 6.99 4.54 -4.44
N GLY A 72 6.10 5.34 -3.84
CA GLY A 72 5.92 5.42 -2.39
C GLY A 72 4.93 4.44 -1.78
N LEU A 73 4.35 3.52 -2.56
CA LEU A 73 3.44 2.49 -2.06
C LEU A 73 4.09 1.10 -2.15
N THR A 74 3.71 0.19 -1.24
CA THR A 74 4.19 -1.20 -1.23
C THR A 74 3.79 -1.93 -2.50
N TYR A 75 2.55 -1.77 -2.94
CA TYR A 75 2.00 -2.23 -4.22
C TYR A 75 1.17 -1.14 -4.86
N GLY A 76 0.82 -1.34 -6.10
CA GLY A 76 0.00 -0.45 -6.89
C GLY A 76 -0.81 -1.26 -7.89
N GLY A 77 -0.75 -0.89 -9.17
CA GLY A 77 -1.47 -1.59 -10.24
C GLY A 77 -2.88 -1.07 -10.42
N PHE A 78 -3.59 -1.66 -11.34
CA PHE A 78 -4.96 -1.27 -11.67
C PHE A 78 -5.93 -1.56 -10.54
N ILE A 79 -6.64 -0.55 -10.10
CA ILE A 79 -7.82 -0.66 -9.25
C ILE A 79 -9.03 -0.63 -10.16
N ILE A 80 -9.87 -1.65 -10.12
CA ILE A 80 -10.85 -1.94 -11.17
C ILE A 80 -12.28 -2.08 -10.67
N ASP A 81 -13.23 -1.69 -11.51
CA ASP A 81 -14.65 -1.80 -11.20
C ASP A 81 -15.09 -3.29 -11.18
N LYS A 82 -16.26 -3.54 -10.56
CA LYS A 82 -16.82 -4.90 -10.43
C LYS A 82 -17.19 -5.55 -11.77
N LYS A 83 -17.30 -4.76 -12.84
CA LYS A 83 -17.70 -5.21 -14.18
C LYS A 83 -16.52 -5.34 -15.13
N MET A 84 -15.30 -5.09 -14.68
CA MET A 84 -14.08 -5.25 -15.48
C MET A 84 -14.04 -6.64 -16.12
N LYS A 85 -13.73 -6.68 -17.41
CA LYS A 85 -13.55 -7.90 -18.19
C LYS A 85 -12.16 -7.91 -18.80
N GLN A 86 -11.65 -9.09 -19.15
CA GLN A 86 -10.29 -9.25 -19.66
C GLN A 86 -10.04 -8.41 -20.92
N HIS A 87 -10.97 -8.38 -21.88
CA HIS A 87 -10.78 -7.57 -23.10
C HIS A 87 -10.68 -6.08 -22.78
N THR A 88 -11.50 -5.58 -21.84
CA THR A 88 -11.45 -4.18 -21.40
C THR A 88 -10.13 -3.86 -20.70
N MET A 89 -9.59 -4.80 -19.89
CA MET A 89 -8.28 -4.63 -19.28
C MET A 89 -7.16 -4.60 -20.33
N ASN A 90 -7.24 -5.44 -21.36
CA ASN A 90 -6.30 -5.39 -22.48
C ASN A 90 -6.34 -4.01 -23.17
N ASP A 91 -7.54 -3.48 -23.46
CA ASP A 91 -7.70 -2.15 -24.03
C ASP A 91 -7.13 -1.04 -23.10
N CYS A 92 -7.24 -1.19 -21.76
CA CYS A 92 -6.62 -0.28 -20.80
C CYS A 92 -5.09 -0.32 -20.90
N PHE A 93 -4.49 -1.50 -21.02
CA PHE A 93 -3.03 -1.61 -21.18
C PHE A 93 -2.55 -1.06 -22.52
N ASP A 94 -3.25 -1.33 -23.61
CA ASP A 94 -2.91 -0.78 -24.93
C ASP A 94 -2.95 0.75 -24.89
N THR A 95 -4.00 1.32 -24.30
CA THR A 95 -4.14 2.77 -24.13
C THR A 95 -3.05 3.34 -23.21
N LEU A 96 -2.70 2.65 -22.11
CA LEU A 96 -1.60 3.04 -21.20
C LEU A 96 -0.26 3.07 -21.93
N ILE A 97 0.02 2.07 -22.76
CA ILE A 97 1.30 1.99 -23.50
C ILE A 97 1.40 3.13 -24.52
N ILE A 98 0.31 3.42 -25.23
CA ILE A 98 0.25 4.54 -26.19
C ILE A 98 0.46 5.86 -25.43
N TYR A 99 -0.29 6.08 -24.34
CA TYR A 99 -0.18 7.25 -23.50
C TYR A 99 1.26 7.47 -22.98
N ALA A 100 1.88 6.41 -22.47
CA ALA A 100 3.25 6.49 -21.95
C ALA A 100 4.26 6.90 -23.02
N ARG A 101 4.13 6.33 -24.24
CA ARG A 101 4.98 6.69 -25.40
C ARG A 101 4.80 8.15 -25.82
N GLU A 102 3.55 8.62 -25.91
CA GLU A 102 3.25 10.02 -26.26
C GLU A 102 3.78 11.01 -25.23
N LYS A 103 3.82 10.63 -23.95
CA LYS A 103 4.40 11.41 -22.86
C LYS A 103 5.92 11.27 -22.74
N GLY A 104 6.57 10.46 -23.57
CA GLY A 104 8.00 10.26 -23.60
C GLY A 104 8.56 9.31 -22.54
N PHE A 105 7.72 8.56 -21.87
CA PHE A 105 8.16 7.52 -20.92
C PHE A 105 8.70 6.30 -21.68
N LYS A 106 9.83 5.79 -21.22
CA LYS A 106 10.51 4.63 -21.83
C LYS A 106 10.16 3.32 -21.17
N THR A 107 9.72 3.36 -19.92
CA THR A 107 9.46 2.17 -19.11
C THR A 107 8.24 2.40 -18.23
N ILE A 108 7.43 1.34 -18.09
CA ILE A 108 6.39 1.25 -17.06
C ILE A 108 6.82 0.16 -16.09
N ARG A 109 6.99 0.52 -14.80
CA ARG A 109 7.24 -0.44 -13.73
C ARG A 109 5.94 -0.68 -12.99
N TYR A 110 5.39 -1.89 -13.13
CA TYR A 110 4.11 -2.26 -12.59
C TYR A 110 4.29 -3.13 -11.33
N LYS A 111 3.67 -2.75 -10.22
CA LYS A 111 3.62 -3.53 -8.99
C LYS A 111 2.21 -4.11 -8.85
N CYS A 112 2.08 -5.44 -8.81
CA CYS A 112 0.77 -6.08 -8.66
C CYS A 112 0.28 -5.99 -7.21
N ILE A 113 -1.03 -5.83 -7.04
CA ILE A 113 -1.68 -6.00 -5.74
C ILE A 113 -1.73 -7.51 -5.43
N PRO A 114 -1.28 -7.97 -4.26
CA PRO A 114 -1.43 -9.37 -3.87
C PRO A 114 -2.90 -9.80 -3.82
N HIS A 115 -3.21 -10.96 -4.41
CA HIS A 115 -4.59 -11.46 -4.53
C HIS A 115 -5.32 -11.64 -3.18
N ILE A 116 -4.56 -11.85 -2.08
CA ILE A 116 -5.13 -12.00 -0.73
C ILE A 116 -5.87 -10.76 -0.23
N TYR A 117 -5.59 -9.59 -0.84
CA TYR A 117 -6.23 -8.32 -0.51
C TYR A 117 -7.43 -8.00 -1.40
N HIS A 118 -7.73 -8.83 -2.40
CA HIS A 118 -8.85 -8.57 -3.29
C HIS A 118 -10.18 -8.96 -2.61
N LYS A 119 -11.15 -8.05 -2.59
CA LYS A 119 -12.54 -8.35 -2.17
C LYS A 119 -13.24 -9.31 -3.14
N GLN A 120 -12.84 -9.26 -4.42
CA GLN A 120 -13.25 -10.19 -5.47
C GLN A 120 -12.02 -10.45 -6.34
N SER A 121 -11.92 -11.62 -6.97
CA SER A 121 -10.82 -11.93 -7.90
C SER A 121 -10.65 -10.82 -8.94
N ALA A 122 -9.45 -10.28 -9.06
CA ALA A 122 -9.13 -9.10 -9.85
C ALA A 122 -7.70 -9.23 -10.41
N GLU A 123 -7.45 -10.28 -11.18
CA GLU A 123 -6.13 -10.61 -11.76
C GLU A 123 -6.10 -10.43 -13.28
N GLU A 124 -7.04 -9.68 -13.84
CA GLU A 124 -7.11 -9.37 -15.27
C GLU A 124 -5.84 -8.64 -15.75
N ASP A 125 -5.20 -7.86 -14.89
CA ASP A 125 -3.95 -7.16 -15.15
C ASP A 125 -2.77 -8.11 -15.39
N LYS A 126 -2.70 -9.25 -14.69
CA LYS A 126 -1.61 -10.22 -14.85
C LYS A 126 -1.60 -10.84 -16.24
N PHE A 127 -2.79 -11.16 -16.78
CA PHE A 127 -2.88 -11.65 -18.15
C PHE A 127 -2.50 -10.56 -19.15
N ALA A 128 -2.96 -9.32 -18.96
CA ALA A 128 -2.63 -8.22 -19.85
C ALA A 128 -1.13 -7.89 -19.83
N LEU A 129 -0.46 -7.95 -18.67
CA LEU A 129 1.00 -7.85 -18.56
C LEU A 129 1.71 -8.93 -19.40
N PHE A 130 1.27 -10.19 -19.25
CA PHE A 130 1.81 -11.31 -20.03
C PHE A 130 1.61 -11.10 -21.54
N ALA A 131 0.41 -10.73 -21.96
CA ALA A 131 0.06 -10.51 -23.37
C ALA A 131 0.87 -9.36 -24.00
N ASN A 132 1.25 -8.36 -23.22
CA ASN A 132 2.09 -7.24 -23.64
C ASN A 132 3.60 -7.51 -23.49
N GLY A 133 4.02 -8.73 -23.17
CA GLY A 133 5.42 -9.12 -23.08
C GLY A 133 6.16 -8.48 -21.89
N ALA A 134 5.45 -8.15 -20.80
CA ALA A 134 6.07 -7.62 -19.59
C ALA A 134 7.05 -8.63 -18.99
N GLN A 135 8.18 -8.13 -18.48
CA GLN A 135 9.20 -8.96 -17.83
C GLN A 135 9.03 -8.92 -16.32
N LEU A 136 9.04 -10.09 -15.68
CA LEU A 136 9.05 -10.21 -14.23
C LEU A 136 10.44 -9.85 -13.70
N VAL A 137 10.54 -8.76 -12.95
CA VAL A 137 11.84 -8.22 -12.47
C VAL A 137 12.08 -8.46 -10.97
N THR A 138 11.01 -8.60 -10.18
CA THR A 138 11.12 -8.82 -8.73
C THR A 138 9.94 -9.66 -8.25
N VAL A 139 10.21 -10.57 -7.34
CA VAL A 139 9.21 -11.35 -6.60
C VAL A 139 9.60 -11.35 -5.14
N ASP A 140 8.72 -10.86 -4.29
CA ASP A 140 8.89 -10.87 -2.85
C ASP A 140 7.97 -11.92 -2.22
N VAL A 141 8.41 -12.50 -1.10
CA VAL A 141 7.64 -13.51 -0.36
C VAL A 141 7.16 -12.89 0.95
N SER A 142 5.85 -12.96 1.18
CA SER A 142 5.22 -12.51 2.42
C SER A 142 4.65 -13.66 3.22
N THR A 143 4.68 -13.54 4.54
CA THR A 143 4.02 -14.49 5.43
C THR A 143 2.53 -14.14 5.51
N TYR A 144 1.68 -15.14 5.33
CA TYR A 144 0.24 -15.03 5.52
C TYR A 144 -0.21 -15.91 6.68
N VAL A 145 -1.08 -15.39 7.53
CA VAL A 145 -1.71 -16.13 8.63
C VAL A 145 -3.22 -16.07 8.45
N ASN A 146 -3.85 -17.24 8.24
CA ASN A 146 -5.32 -17.33 8.23
C ASN A 146 -5.84 -17.30 9.67
N LEU A 147 -6.49 -16.22 10.07
CA LEU A 147 -7.03 -16.08 11.44
C LEU A 147 -8.21 -16.99 11.72
N SER A 148 -8.92 -17.49 10.70
CA SER A 148 -10.00 -18.46 10.86
C SER A 148 -9.48 -19.89 11.09
N ASP A 149 -8.24 -20.18 10.69
CA ASP A 149 -7.57 -21.47 10.91
C ASP A 149 -6.08 -21.22 11.22
N PRO A 150 -5.77 -20.62 12.38
CA PRO A 150 -4.41 -20.24 12.73
C PRO A 150 -3.58 -21.47 13.09
N LEU A 151 -2.33 -21.47 12.68
CA LEU A 151 -1.36 -22.47 13.11
C LEU A 151 -1.22 -22.44 14.64
N LYS A 152 -1.07 -23.63 15.23
CA LYS A 152 -0.88 -23.76 16.67
C LYS A 152 0.41 -23.08 17.12
N MET A 153 0.29 -22.10 18.01
CA MET A 153 1.44 -21.38 18.54
C MET A 153 2.43 -22.35 19.21
N PRO A 154 3.72 -22.32 18.87
CA PRO A 154 4.76 -23.15 19.48
C PRO A 154 4.83 -22.97 21.01
N LYS A 155 5.12 -24.05 21.74
CA LYS A 155 5.23 -24.05 23.21
C LYS A 155 6.24 -22.99 23.72
N GLY A 156 7.40 -22.89 23.06
CA GLY A 156 8.43 -21.89 23.38
C GLY A 156 7.93 -20.46 23.28
N ARG A 157 7.15 -20.12 22.25
CA ARG A 157 6.57 -18.78 22.10
C ARG A 157 5.55 -18.48 23.20
N LYS A 158 4.70 -19.47 23.55
CA LYS A 158 3.75 -19.30 24.68
C LYS A 158 4.48 -19.05 26.00
N ALA A 159 5.59 -19.77 26.26
CA ALA A 159 6.41 -19.58 27.44
C ALA A 159 7.03 -18.17 27.50
N GLN A 160 7.55 -17.65 26.35
CA GLN A 160 8.07 -16.29 26.24
C GLN A 160 7.02 -15.23 26.55
N ILE A 161 5.81 -15.34 25.97
CA ILE A 161 4.69 -14.43 26.25
C ILE A 161 4.32 -14.46 27.72
N SER A 162 4.21 -15.66 28.33
CA SER A 162 3.87 -15.80 29.74
C SER A 162 4.95 -15.23 30.67
N ARG A 163 6.22 -15.32 30.26
CA ARG A 163 7.32 -14.71 30.98
C ARG A 163 7.25 -13.18 30.90
N ALA A 164 7.11 -12.60 29.70
CA ALA A 164 7.02 -11.15 29.52
C ALA A 164 5.89 -10.55 30.38
N ARG A 165 4.70 -11.16 30.38
CA ARG A 165 3.57 -10.73 31.23
C ARG A 165 3.92 -10.77 32.73
N ARG A 166 4.61 -11.83 33.20
CA ARG A 166 5.02 -11.92 34.61
C ARG A 166 6.10 -10.88 34.98
N GLU A 167 6.91 -10.44 34.04
CA GLU A 167 7.92 -9.41 34.17
C GLU A 167 7.35 -8.00 34.05
N GLY A 168 6.00 -7.85 33.99
CA GLY A 168 5.32 -6.56 33.99
C GLY A 168 5.20 -5.92 32.59
N VAL A 169 5.46 -6.66 31.50
CA VAL A 169 5.23 -6.13 30.16
C VAL A 169 3.75 -6.05 29.86
N VAL A 170 3.27 -4.87 29.49
CA VAL A 170 1.91 -4.59 29.03
C VAL A 170 1.92 -4.24 27.54
N ILE A 171 0.80 -4.46 26.87
CA ILE A 171 0.62 -4.07 25.47
C ILE A 171 -0.47 -3.01 25.43
N GLU A 172 -0.16 -1.88 24.81
CA GLU A 172 -1.08 -0.77 24.65
C GLU A 172 -1.08 -0.28 23.20
N GLU A 173 -2.21 0.26 22.78
CA GLU A 173 -2.31 1.05 21.56
C GLU A 173 -1.98 2.50 21.91
N LEU A 174 -1.04 3.08 21.19
CA LEU A 174 -0.53 4.43 21.45
C LEU A 174 -0.91 5.35 20.28
N THR A 175 -1.24 6.61 20.60
CA THR A 175 -1.83 7.55 19.64
C THR A 175 -1.16 8.93 19.60
N GLU A 176 -0.29 9.26 20.56
CA GLU A 176 0.31 10.57 20.64
C GLU A 176 1.56 10.69 19.75
N LEU A 177 1.89 11.90 19.33
CA LEU A 177 3.08 12.16 18.51
C LEU A 177 4.36 11.65 19.16
N GLU A 178 4.49 11.85 20.47
CA GLU A 178 5.66 11.41 21.23
C GLU A 178 5.83 9.89 21.16
N ASP A 179 4.74 9.12 21.18
CA ASP A 179 4.76 7.66 21.07
C ASP A 179 5.32 7.20 19.72
N PHE A 180 4.86 7.82 18.64
CA PHE A 180 5.37 7.55 17.30
C PHE A 180 6.85 7.91 17.17
N ASN A 181 7.28 9.02 17.78
CA ASN A 181 8.69 9.42 17.78
C ASN A 181 9.56 8.41 18.52
N GLN A 182 9.14 7.95 19.72
CA GLN A 182 9.84 6.92 20.49
C GLN A 182 9.90 5.59 19.74
N PHE A 183 8.81 5.20 19.08
CA PHE A 183 8.78 3.98 18.25
C PHE A 183 9.80 4.07 17.10
N ILE A 184 9.82 5.16 16.35
CA ILE A 184 10.76 5.37 15.23
C ILE A 184 12.20 5.45 15.72
N GLN A 185 12.45 6.04 16.89
CA GLN A 185 13.78 6.03 17.51
C GLN A 185 14.24 4.59 17.78
N LEU A 186 13.40 3.78 18.44
CA LEU A 186 13.70 2.37 18.70
C LEU A 186 13.92 1.58 17.40
N GLU A 187 13.07 1.79 16.38
CA GLU A 187 13.22 1.15 15.07
C GLU A 187 14.55 1.52 14.42
N ASN A 188 14.93 2.79 14.42
CA ASN A 188 16.19 3.25 13.87
C ASN A 188 17.41 2.65 14.60
N GLU A 189 17.37 2.52 15.93
CA GLU A 189 18.42 1.85 16.70
C GLU A 189 18.61 0.40 16.22
N VAL A 190 17.51 -0.35 16.12
CA VAL A 190 17.53 -1.76 15.68
C VAL A 190 17.97 -1.90 14.24
N LEU A 191 17.43 -1.08 13.32
CA LEU A 191 17.76 -1.12 11.90
C LEU A 191 19.21 -0.73 11.64
N THR A 192 19.72 0.30 12.32
CA THR A 192 21.13 0.70 12.22
C THR A 192 22.07 -0.39 12.69
N GLN A 193 21.78 -0.98 13.86
CA GLN A 193 22.62 -2.05 14.43
C GLN A 193 22.66 -3.32 13.57
N ARG A 194 21.53 -3.70 12.96
CA ARG A 194 21.40 -4.99 12.25
C ARG A 194 21.66 -4.90 10.75
N HIS A 195 21.29 -3.78 10.14
CA HIS A 195 21.20 -3.65 8.68
C HIS A 195 21.89 -2.41 8.14
N ASN A 196 22.37 -1.51 9.00
CA ASN A 196 22.96 -0.21 8.63
C ASN A 196 22.03 0.62 7.71
N VAL A 197 20.73 0.63 8.03
CA VAL A 197 19.69 1.43 7.38
C VAL A 197 18.85 2.13 8.44
N GLN A 198 18.00 3.06 8.01
CA GLN A 198 17.06 3.78 8.87
C GLN A 198 15.61 3.47 8.45
N ALA A 199 14.66 3.79 9.33
CA ALA A 199 13.24 3.68 9.05
C ALA A 199 12.85 4.54 7.84
N VAL A 200 11.88 4.08 7.09
CA VAL A 200 11.36 4.79 5.89
C VAL A 200 10.49 5.98 6.29
N HIS A 201 9.80 5.86 7.42
CA HIS A 201 8.89 6.88 7.95
C HIS A 201 9.50 7.64 9.13
N THR A 202 9.04 8.87 9.34
CA THR A 202 9.26 9.60 10.59
C THR A 202 8.08 9.41 11.54
N GLY A 203 8.25 9.77 12.83
CA GLY A 203 7.15 9.74 13.79
C GLY A 203 6.01 10.67 13.40
N GLU A 204 6.34 11.87 12.89
CA GLU A 204 5.37 12.84 12.39
C GLU A 204 4.57 12.31 11.20
N GLU A 205 5.21 11.58 10.27
CA GLU A 205 4.53 10.96 9.13
C GLU A 205 3.55 9.87 9.58
N LEU A 206 3.97 8.99 10.50
CA LEU A 206 3.10 7.94 11.03
C LEU A 206 1.93 8.53 11.83
N LYS A 207 2.18 9.57 12.63
CA LYS A 207 1.13 10.28 13.36
C LYS A 207 0.13 10.94 12.40
N LEU A 208 0.63 11.62 11.36
CA LEU A 208 -0.22 12.22 10.33
C LEU A 208 -1.10 11.18 9.64
N LEU A 209 -0.54 10.01 9.31
CA LEU A 209 -1.27 8.91 8.70
C LEU A 209 -2.32 8.34 9.65
N HIS A 210 -1.97 8.12 10.92
CA HIS A 210 -2.91 7.71 11.95
C HIS A 210 -4.07 8.70 12.09
N ASP A 211 -3.79 10.02 12.18
CA ASP A 211 -4.83 11.05 12.31
C ASP A 211 -5.77 11.12 11.10
N ARG A 212 -5.25 10.86 9.90
CA ARG A 212 -6.06 10.84 8.67
C ARG A 212 -6.89 9.57 8.53
N LEU A 213 -6.41 8.45 9.09
CA LEU A 213 -6.92 7.10 8.91
C LEU A 213 -6.89 6.31 10.24
N PRO A 214 -7.58 6.83 11.28
CA PRO A 214 -7.50 6.25 12.63
C PRO A 214 -8.06 4.82 12.71
N GLU A 215 -8.99 4.46 11.80
CA GLU A 215 -9.56 3.10 11.71
C GLU A 215 -8.64 2.09 10.99
N ASN A 216 -7.51 2.57 10.42
CA ASN A 216 -6.68 1.75 9.55
C ASN A 216 -5.21 1.66 10.00
N ILE A 217 -4.71 2.60 10.79
CA ILE A 217 -3.29 2.67 11.13
C ILE A 217 -3.13 2.76 12.64
N HIS A 218 -2.57 1.72 13.23
CA HIS A 218 -2.49 1.53 14.67
C HIS A 218 -1.05 1.29 15.10
N LEU A 219 -0.59 1.96 16.16
CA LEU A 219 0.68 1.68 16.82
C LEU A 219 0.42 0.86 18.08
N PHE A 220 0.79 -0.41 18.08
CA PHE A 220 0.80 -1.26 19.26
C PHE A 220 2.20 -1.30 19.86
N ALA A 221 2.32 -0.99 21.14
CA ALA A 221 3.58 -0.96 21.85
C ALA A 221 3.59 -1.95 23.03
N ALA A 222 4.76 -2.52 23.26
CA ALA A 222 5.06 -3.24 24.50
C ALA A 222 5.78 -2.29 25.45
N LEU A 223 5.20 -2.06 26.62
CA LEU A 223 5.72 -1.19 27.64
C LEU A 223 6.21 -1.99 28.84
N LYS A 224 7.31 -1.56 29.44
CA LYS A 224 7.80 -2.05 30.74
C LYS A 224 8.28 -0.88 31.55
N ASP A 225 7.73 -0.71 32.76
CA ASP A 225 8.01 0.43 33.65
C ASP A 225 7.86 1.78 32.91
N ASP A 226 6.75 1.90 32.12
CA ASP A 226 6.38 3.02 31.25
C ASP A 226 7.36 3.29 30.10
N ASN A 227 8.34 2.43 29.85
CA ASN A 227 9.26 2.55 28.73
C ASN A 227 8.84 1.67 27.56
N LEU A 228 8.84 2.23 26.35
CA LEU A 228 8.59 1.51 25.10
C LEU A 228 9.80 0.61 24.80
N ILE A 229 9.58 -0.72 24.85
CA ILE A 229 10.63 -1.74 24.63
C ILE A 229 10.48 -2.50 23.32
N ALA A 230 9.30 -2.47 22.72
CA ALA A 230 9.02 -3.00 21.38
C ALA A 230 7.74 -2.37 20.85
N GLY A 231 7.55 -2.41 19.53
CA GLY A 231 6.32 -1.92 18.90
C GLY A 231 6.13 -2.48 17.51
N THR A 232 4.94 -2.25 16.99
CA THR A 232 4.58 -2.55 15.61
C THR A 232 3.48 -1.61 15.13
N VAL A 233 3.63 -1.12 13.89
CA VAL A 233 2.52 -0.44 13.21
C VAL A 233 1.71 -1.48 12.44
N VAL A 234 0.42 -1.52 12.68
CA VAL A 234 -0.53 -2.41 12.01
C VAL A 234 -1.38 -1.60 11.05
N TYR A 235 -1.49 -2.08 9.81
CA TYR A 235 -2.40 -1.55 8.80
C TYR A 235 -3.60 -2.47 8.73
N GLU A 236 -4.75 -1.99 9.19
CA GLU A 236 -6.00 -2.73 9.22
C GLU A 236 -6.94 -2.25 8.11
N TYR A 237 -7.58 -3.19 7.43
CA TYR A 237 -8.62 -2.90 6.44
C TYR A 237 -9.58 -4.09 6.30
N ASP A 238 -10.85 -3.78 5.93
CA ASP A 238 -11.97 -4.73 5.82
C ASP A 238 -11.82 -5.72 4.63
#